data_fb643b378b06e513259905428f677bcd
#
_entry.id   fb643b378b06e513259905428f677bcd
#
_cell.length_a   1.000
_cell.length_b   1.000
_cell.length_c   1.000
_cell.angle_alpha   90.00
_cell.angle_beta   90.00
_cell.angle_gamma   90.00
#
_symmetry.space_group_name_H-M   'P 1'
#
loop_
_entity.id
_entity.type
_entity.pdbx_description
1 polymer ?
#
loop_
_entity_poly.entity_id
_entity_poly.type
_entity_poly.pdbx_seq_one_letter_code
_entity_poly.pdbx_strand_id
1 'polypeptide(L)'
;MANSIIKICPSCGNDLVISELSCKNCGVKISGNFDMRGLSELSNTDWEFVKQFLSVEGNISKMQEEFGETYNSIKIKLKKINSILGGKTMEKVSIENLSSTTIYSKAILHLQTRIIECGGESLMPVLKGSPVPFHLSSGKDGVESDGLRGVVLKWEIFDAIVKKAISLGGKMYRGDSAAQNGARIGSDELSLDTIDGFISTEFYGAKVGDTTLRRSTYYSGILAWANIVENHRSQGRGGFITVNPEFMNGDDD
;
A
#
# COMPACT_ATOMS: atom_id res chain seq x y z
N MET A 1 -13.12 1.03 38.17
CA MET A 1 -12.21 1.13 36.98
C MET A 1 -10.96 0.33 37.33
N ALA A 2 -10.59 -0.65 36.52
CA ALA A 2 -9.34 -1.37 36.70
C ALA A 2 -8.21 -0.46 36.19
N ASN A 3 -7.23 -0.16 37.04
CA ASN A 3 -6.06 0.57 36.64
C ASN A 3 -5.22 -0.26 35.66
N SER A 4 -4.71 0.35 34.61
CA SER A 4 -3.74 -0.29 33.72
C SER A 4 -2.48 -0.66 34.52
N ILE A 5 -1.95 -1.85 34.26
CA ILE A 5 -0.72 -2.32 34.94
C ILE A 5 0.45 -1.45 34.44
N ILE A 6 1.17 -0.82 35.39
CA ILE A 6 2.42 -0.11 35.10
C ILE A 6 3.49 -1.17 34.85
N LYS A 7 4.14 -1.13 33.70
CA LYS A 7 5.13 -2.14 33.27
C LYS A 7 6.57 -1.73 33.60
N ILE A 8 6.84 -0.43 33.62
CA ILE A 8 8.17 0.13 33.83
C ILE A 8 8.23 0.83 35.17
N CYS A 9 9.27 0.57 35.93
CA CYS A 9 9.51 1.20 37.20
C CYS A 9 9.76 2.71 37.01
N PRO A 10 8.95 3.60 37.61
CA PRO A 10 9.11 5.04 37.45
C PRO A 10 10.39 5.60 38.12
N SER A 11 11.05 4.79 38.96
CA SER A 11 12.27 5.19 39.68
C SER A 11 13.54 4.83 38.93
N CYS A 12 13.64 3.62 38.36
CA CYS A 12 14.89 3.13 37.74
C CYS A 12 14.77 2.77 36.27
N GLY A 13 13.54 2.84 35.68
CA GLY A 13 13.32 2.55 34.27
C GLY A 13 13.37 1.07 33.86
N ASN A 14 13.55 0.14 34.82
CA ASN A 14 13.55 -1.29 34.54
C ASN A 14 12.14 -1.88 34.55
N ASP A 15 11.98 -3.06 33.96
CA ASP A 15 10.71 -3.77 33.91
C ASP A 15 10.22 -4.17 35.32
N LEU A 16 8.92 -4.02 35.57
CA LEU A 16 8.25 -4.50 36.75
C LEU A 16 7.78 -5.93 36.51
N VAL A 17 7.81 -6.75 37.57
CA VAL A 17 7.28 -8.11 37.59
C VAL A 17 6.10 -8.20 38.55
N ILE A 18 5.15 -9.10 38.26
CA ILE A 18 4.08 -9.40 39.21
C ILE A 18 4.63 -10.41 40.23
N SER A 19 4.73 -9.97 41.47
CA SER A 19 5.25 -10.81 42.56
C SER A 19 4.14 -11.51 43.40
N GLU A 20 2.91 -11.03 43.32
CA GLU A 20 1.78 -11.60 44.11
C GLU A 20 0.47 -11.50 43.33
N LEU A 21 -0.30 -12.59 43.35
CA LEU A 21 -1.68 -12.63 42.91
C LEU A 21 -2.57 -12.89 44.12
N SER A 22 -3.71 -12.18 44.23
CA SER A 22 -4.68 -12.41 45.30
C SER A 22 -6.05 -12.75 44.75
N CYS A 23 -6.71 -13.75 45.33
CA CYS A 23 -8.07 -14.10 44.99
C CYS A 23 -9.05 -13.11 45.63
N LYS A 24 -9.88 -12.47 44.82
CA LYS A 24 -10.88 -11.49 45.31
C LYS A 24 -11.99 -12.16 46.13
N ASN A 25 -12.22 -13.45 45.96
CA ASN A 25 -13.30 -14.16 46.61
C ASN A 25 -12.89 -14.79 47.98
N CYS A 26 -11.73 -15.47 48.04
CA CYS A 26 -11.28 -16.17 49.23
C CYS A 26 -10.05 -15.56 49.92
N GLY A 27 -9.45 -14.50 49.35
CA GLY A 27 -8.30 -13.81 49.91
C GLY A 27 -6.97 -14.56 49.81
N VAL A 28 -6.95 -15.77 49.22
CA VAL A 28 -5.69 -16.51 48.99
C VAL A 28 -4.71 -15.67 48.23
N LYS A 29 -3.45 -15.66 48.68
CA LYS A 29 -2.33 -15.00 48.04
C LYS A 29 -1.34 -16.03 47.48
N ILE A 30 -0.92 -15.85 46.25
CA ILE A 30 0.07 -16.67 45.56
C ILE A 30 1.23 -15.78 45.23
N SER A 31 2.38 -16.01 45.85
CA SER A 31 3.59 -15.26 45.61
C SER A 31 4.50 -16.01 44.61
N GLY A 32 5.10 -15.29 43.71
CA GLY A 32 5.97 -15.86 42.65
C GLY A 32 6.45 -14.81 41.69
N ASN A 33 7.19 -15.22 40.67
CA ASN A 33 7.56 -14.36 39.57
C ASN A 33 6.66 -14.71 38.37
N PHE A 34 5.66 -13.88 38.11
CA PHE A 34 4.68 -14.10 37.05
C PHE A 34 5.05 -13.27 35.84
N ASP A 35 5.19 -13.95 34.70
CA ASP A 35 5.52 -13.32 33.42
C ASP A 35 4.30 -12.59 32.83
N MET A 36 4.52 -11.36 32.41
CA MET A 36 3.51 -10.54 31.74
C MET A 36 3.65 -10.54 30.22
N ARG A 37 4.49 -11.42 29.64
CA ARG A 37 4.68 -11.47 28.19
C ARG A 37 3.43 -11.89 27.44
N GLY A 38 3.30 -11.46 26.20
CA GLY A 38 2.20 -11.80 25.30
C GLY A 38 1.07 -10.77 25.33
N LEU A 39 -0.16 -11.22 25.55
CA LEU A 39 -1.38 -10.39 25.44
C LEU A 39 -1.40 -9.17 26.38
N SER A 40 -0.65 -9.20 27.49
CA SER A 40 -0.49 -8.06 28.40
C SER A 40 0.30 -6.89 27.81
N GLU A 41 0.99 -7.10 26.68
CA GLU A 41 1.73 -6.05 25.98
C GLU A 41 0.82 -5.16 25.13
N LEU A 42 -0.38 -5.64 24.82
CA LEU A 42 -1.36 -4.88 24.06
C LEU A 42 -2.06 -3.83 24.94
N SER A 43 -2.32 -2.65 24.37
CA SER A 43 -3.22 -1.68 24.97
C SER A 43 -4.66 -2.22 25.01
N ASN A 44 -5.52 -1.67 25.88
CA ASN A 44 -6.92 -2.06 25.92
C ASN A 44 -7.62 -1.89 24.56
N THR A 45 -7.28 -0.85 23.82
CA THR A 45 -7.83 -0.59 22.48
C THR A 45 -7.34 -1.60 21.45
N ASP A 46 -6.06 -1.99 21.51
CA ASP A 46 -5.51 -3.03 20.62
C ASP A 46 -6.12 -4.40 20.97
N TRP A 47 -6.37 -4.66 22.26
CA TRP A 47 -7.02 -5.91 22.71
C TRP A 47 -8.49 -5.99 22.25
N GLU A 48 -9.25 -4.90 22.35
CA GLU A 48 -10.62 -4.85 21.81
C GLU A 48 -10.62 -5.09 20.30
N PHE A 49 -9.67 -4.49 19.56
CA PHE A 49 -9.53 -4.75 18.14
C PHE A 49 -9.23 -6.23 17.84
N VAL A 50 -8.36 -6.89 18.62
CA VAL A 50 -8.07 -8.33 18.46
C VAL A 50 -9.34 -9.15 18.67
N LYS A 51 -10.15 -8.85 19.70
CA LYS A 51 -11.42 -9.54 19.93
C LYS A 51 -12.39 -9.37 18.76
N GLN A 52 -12.54 -8.16 18.24
CA GLN A 52 -13.36 -7.88 17.06
C GLN A 52 -12.87 -8.65 15.83
N PHE A 53 -11.55 -8.69 15.59
CA PHE A 53 -10.97 -9.40 14.46
C PHE A 53 -11.19 -10.93 14.57
N LEU A 54 -11.08 -11.48 15.75
CA LEU A 54 -11.35 -12.90 16.00
C LEU A 54 -12.85 -13.23 15.90
N SER A 55 -13.76 -12.33 16.32
CA SER A 55 -15.21 -12.56 16.21
C SER A 55 -15.70 -12.70 14.77
N VAL A 56 -15.01 -12.07 13.82
CA VAL A 56 -15.25 -12.21 12.38
C VAL A 56 -14.33 -13.25 11.72
N GLU A 57 -13.71 -14.12 12.51
CA GLU A 57 -12.82 -15.21 12.03
C GLU A 57 -11.66 -14.72 11.17
N GLY A 58 -11.15 -13.52 11.42
CA GLY A 58 -10.06 -12.92 10.65
C GLY A 58 -10.48 -12.37 9.27
N ASN A 59 -11.77 -12.34 8.96
CA ASN A 59 -12.28 -11.86 7.69
C ASN A 59 -12.29 -10.33 7.65
N ILE A 60 -11.37 -9.74 6.87
CA ILE A 60 -11.21 -8.28 6.77
C ILE A 60 -12.46 -7.60 6.17
N SER A 61 -13.13 -8.24 5.22
CA SER A 61 -14.36 -7.67 4.62
C SER A 61 -15.49 -7.58 5.64
N LYS A 62 -15.71 -8.65 6.44
CA LYS A 62 -16.66 -8.61 7.56
C LYS A 62 -16.28 -7.58 8.61
N MET A 63 -14.98 -7.43 8.90
CA MET A 63 -14.49 -6.40 9.83
C MET A 63 -14.83 -4.98 9.36
N GLN A 64 -14.72 -4.71 8.04
CA GLN A 64 -15.12 -3.45 7.45
C GLN A 64 -16.63 -3.20 7.56
N GLU A 65 -17.45 -4.20 7.28
CA GLU A 65 -18.90 -4.10 7.29
C GLU A 65 -19.46 -3.93 8.70
N GLU A 66 -18.98 -4.71 9.67
CA GLU A 66 -19.53 -4.74 11.03
C GLU A 66 -19.00 -3.62 11.93
N PHE A 67 -17.75 -3.21 11.75
CA PHE A 67 -17.09 -2.25 12.64
C PHE A 67 -16.75 -0.91 11.99
N GLY A 68 -17.07 -0.72 10.70
CA GLY A 68 -16.88 0.53 9.97
C GLY A 68 -15.40 0.90 9.73
N GLU A 69 -14.49 -0.06 9.88
CA GLU A 69 -13.06 0.13 9.68
C GLU A 69 -12.69 0.07 8.19
N THR A 70 -11.71 0.86 7.77
CA THR A 70 -11.17 0.74 6.41
C THR A 70 -10.16 -0.40 6.33
N TYR A 71 -9.99 -1.00 5.15
CA TYR A 71 -8.98 -2.04 4.91
C TYR A 71 -7.59 -1.63 5.42
N ASN A 72 -7.16 -0.42 5.09
CA ASN A 72 -5.86 0.10 5.49
C ASN A 72 -5.74 0.25 7.01
N SER A 73 -6.79 0.76 7.68
CA SER A 73 -6.83 0.87 9.14
C SER A 73 -6.66 -0.49 9.80
N ILE A 74 -7.40 -1.50 9.34
CA ILE A 74 -7.31 -2.86 9.84
C ILE A 74 -5.89 -3.43 9.68
N LYS A 75 -5.30 -3.28 8.49
CA LYS A 75 -3.95 -3.79 8.21
C LYS A 75 -2.87 -3.09 9.06
N ILE A 76 -2.96 -1.78 9.25
CA ILE A 76 -2.03 -1.03 10.11
C ILE A 76 -2.13 -1.50 11.56
N LYS A 77 -3.36 -1.65 12.09
CA LYS A 77 -3.58 -2.16 13.45
C LYS A 77 -3.05 -3.57 13.62
N LEU A 78 -3.33 -4.49 12.68
CA LEU A 78 -2.81 -5.86 12.69
C LEU A 78 -1.28 -5.90 12.70
N LYS A 79 -0.62 -5.07 11.88
CA LYS A 79 0.85 -4.99 11.86
C LYS A 79 1.43 -4.49 13.18
N LYS A 80 0.84 -3.43 13.74
CA LYS A 80 1.22 -2.91 15.05
C LYS A 80 1.11 -4.00 16.12
N ILE A 81 -0.02 -4.68 16.19
CA ILE A 81 -0.28 -5.74 17.17
C ILE A 81 0.70 -6.90 16.97
N ASN A 82 0.91 -7.33 15.73
CA ASN A 82 1.83 -8.41 15.40
C ASN A 82 3.28 -8.08 15.81
N SER A 83 3.70 -6.83 15.64
CA SER A 83 5.03 -6.38 16.09
C SER A 83 5.18 -6.40 17.61
N ILE A 84 4.12 -6.08 18.35
CA ILE A 84 4.11 -6.11 19.82
C ILE A 84 4.16 -7.56 20.32
N LEU A 85 3.43 -8.47 19.69
CA LEU A 85 3.35 -9.89 20.08
C LEU A 85 4.55 -10.74 19.63
N GLY A 86 5.64 -10.11 19.15
CA GLY A 86 6.84 -10.82 18.71
C GLY A 86 6.66 -11.61 17.41
N GLY A 87 5.59 -11.34 16.66
CA GLY A 87 5.45 -11.85 15.30
C GLY A 87 6.62 -11.38 14.44
N LYS A 88 7.02 -12.17 13.44
CA LYS A 88 8.01 -11.72 12.46
C LYS A 88 7.49 -10.45 11.82
N THR A 89 7.96 -9.30 12.28
CA THR A 89 7.85 -8.07 11.52
C THR A 89 8.54 -8.34 10.19
N MET A 90 7.85 -8.15 9.08
CA MET A 90 8.57 -7.93 7.84
C MET A 90 9.63 -6.87 8.17
N GLU A 91 10.89 -7.15 7.83
CA GLU A 91 12.00 -6.20 8.02
C GLU A 91 11.47 -4.80 7.70
N LYS A 92 11.76 -3.83 8.59
CA LYS A 92 11.40 -2.43 8.33
C LYS A 92 12.03 -2.07 6.98
N VAL A 93 11.21 -2.10 5.94
CA VAL A 93 11.64 -1.61 4.64
C VAL A 93 11.80 -0.11 4.83
N SER A 94 13.03 0.37 4.94
CA SER A 94 13.33 1.80 4.91
C SER A 94 13.45 2.23 3.45
N ILE A 95 13.22 3.52 3.19
CA ILE A 95 13.40 4.11 1.85
C ILE A 95 14.83 3.85 1.33
N GLU A 96 15.83 3.88 2.24
CA GLU A 96 17.23 3.55 1.94
C GLU A 96 17.41 2.14 1.35
N ASN A 97 16.55 1.19 1.71
CA ASN A 97 16.56 -0.18 1.19
C ASN A 97 15.81 -0.32 -0.18
N LEU A 98 15.13 0.73 -0.65
CA LEU A 98 14.49 0.79 -1.96
C LEU A 98 15.34 1.54 -2.98
N SER A 99 16.29 2.37 -2.54
CA SER A 99 17.14 3.13 -3.44
C SER A 99 18.23 2.24 -4.03
N SER A 100 18.01 1.82 -5.27
CA SER A 100 19.09 1.71 -6.24
C SER A 100 19.70 3.11 -6.44
N THR A 101 20.86 3.20 -7.06
CA THR A 101 21.57 4.45 -7.43
C THR A 101 20.73 5.46 -8.27
N THR A 102 19.45 5.19 -8.51
CA THR A 102 18.56 5.99 -9.35
C THR A 102 17.84 7.03 -8.51
N ILE A 103 17.99 8.29 -8.85
CA ILE A 103 17.23 9.40 -8.26
C ILE A 103 15.86 9.45 -8.94
N TYR A 104 14.81 9.17 -8.18
CA TYR A 104 13.42 9.27 -8.63
C TYR A 104 12.83 10.64 -8.31
N SER A 105 11.78 11.02 -9.05
CA SER A 105 11.01 12.24 -8.78
C SER A 105 10.31 12.19 -7.42
N LYS A 106 9.94 13.36 -6.90
CA LYS A 106 9.15 13.51 -5.66
C LYS A 106 7.89 12.62 -5.64
N ALA A 107 7.24 12.47 -6.80
CA ALA A 107 6.07 11.60 -6.93
C ALA A 107 6.38 10.14 -6.61
N ILE A 108 7.50 9.62 -7.08
CA ILE A 108 7.87 8.22 -6.85
C ILE A 108 8.41 7.99 -5.44
N LEU A 109 9.15 8.94 -4.90
CA LEU A 109 9.53 8.90 -3.48
C LEU A 109 8.29 8.88 -2.58
N HIS A 110 7.25 9.66 -2.90
CA HIS A 110 5.97 9.63 -2.20
C HIS A 110 5.27 8.27 -2.32
N LEU A 111 5.23 7.67 -3.54
CA LEU A 111 4.67 6.33 -3.74
C LEU A 111 5.39 5.28 -2.90
N GLN A 112 6.72 5.28 -2.91
CA GLN A 112 7.56 4.37 -2.14
C GLN A 112 7.33 4.53 -0.63
N THR A 113 7.32 5.75 -0.14
CA THR A 113 7.02 6.06 1.28
C THR A 113 5.67 5.47 1.67
N ARG A 114 4.63 5.75 0.88
CA ARG A 114 3.27 5.32 1.19
C ARG A 114 3.11 3.79 1.20
N ILE A 115 3.77 3.08 0.27
CA ILE A 115 3.71 1.61 0.27
C ILE A 115 4.45 1.00 1.47
N ILE A 116 5.55 1.62 1.91
CA ILE A 116 6.27 1.22 3.13
C ILE A 116 5.39 1.43 4.37
N GLU A 117 4.75 2.59 4.49
CA GLU A 117 3.85 2.91 5.60
C GLU A 117 2.69 1.92 5.70
N CYS A 118 2.16 1.46 4.57
CA CYS A 118 1.16 0.39 4.50
C CYS A 118 1.74 -1.01 4.69
N GLY A 119 3.08 -1.11 4.89
CA GLY A 119 3.82 -2.36 5.12
C GLY A 119 3.98 -3.21 3.87
N GLY A 120 4.14 -2.59 2.73
CA GLY A 120 4.50 -3.24 1.49
C GLY A 120 3.33 -3.85 0.70
N GLU A 121 2.08 -3.72 1.14
CA GLU A 121 0.90 -4.24 0.44
C GLU A 121 -0.31 -3.34 0.59
N SER A 122 -1.19 -3.29 -0.41
CA SER A 122 -2.46 -2.54 -0.35
C SER A 122 -3.42 -2.99 -1.45
N LEU A 123 -4.54 -2.26 -1.58
CA LEU A 123 -5.53 -2.43 -2.63
C LEU A 123 -5.56 -1.18 -3.52
N MET A 124 -5.28 -1.33 -4.79
CA MET A 124 -5.44 -0.23 -5.74
C MET A 124 -6.91 -0.07 -6.16
N PRO A 125 -7.44 1.15 -6.23
CA PRO A 125 -8.75 1.40 -6.79
C PRO A 125 -8.76 1.12 -8.30
N VAL A 126 -9.87 0.58 -8.79
CA VAL A 126 -10.13 0.43 -10.22
C VAL A 126 -11.40 1.17 -10.61
N LEU A 127 -11.49 1.68 -11.83
CA LEU A 127 -12.66 2.43 -12.28
C LEU A 127 -13.92 1.55 -12.42
N LYS A 128 -13.76 0.24 -12.53
CA LYS A 128 -14.87 -0.73 -12.60
C LYS A 128 -14.43 -2.05 -11.97
N GLY A 129 -15.22 -2.57 -11.05
CA GLY A 129 -14.96 -3.82 -10.33
C GLY A 129 -14.46 -3.59 -8.91
N SER A 130 -14.01 -4.65 -8.26
CA SER A 130 -13.45 -4.61 -6.91
C SER A 130 -12.00 -4.10 -6.94
N PRO A 131 -11.54 -3.42 -5.89
CA PRO A 131 -10.12 -3.07 -5.74
C PRO A 131 -9.21 -4.28 -5.91
N VAL A 132 -8.04 -4.09 -6.51
CA VAL A 132 -7.10 -5.17 -6.84
C VAL A 132 -5.92 -5.14 -5.90
N PRO A 133 -5.54 -6.27 -5.28
CA PRO A 133 -4.36 -6.35 -4.42
C PRO A 133 -3.07 -6.07 -5.18
N PHE A 134 -2.15 -5.38 -4.53
CA PHE A 134 -0.77 -5.23 -4.98
C PHE A 134 0.18 -5.18 -3.78
N HIS A 135 1.42 -5.55 -4.02
CA HIS A 135 2.46 -5.61 -3.00
C HIS A 135 3.82 -5.22 -3.55
N LEU A 136 4.73 -4.85 -2.67
CA LEU A 136 6.12 -4.57 -3.00
C LEU A 136 6.77 -5.83 -3.59
N SER A 137 7.48 -5.72 -4.71
CA SER A 137 8.22 -6.84 -5.30
C SER A 137 9.30 -7.35 -4.35
N SER A 138 9.64 -8.64 -4.44
CA SER A 138 10.71 -9.23 -3.63
C SER A 138 12.07 -8.56 -3.89
N GLY A 139 12.30 -8.10 -5.12
CA GLY A 139 13.48 -7.31 -5.51
C GLY A 139 13.46 -5.86 -5.07
N LYS A 140 12.32 -5.37 -4.54
CA LYS A 140 12.11 -3.97 -4.12
C LYS A 140 12.27 -2.94 -5.25
N ASP A 141 12.33 -3.37 -6.49
CA ASP A 141 12.51 -2.56 -7.71
C ASP A 141 11.17 -2.06 -8.31
N GLY A 142 10.06 -2.43 -7.68
CA GLY A 142 8.72 -2.08 -8.11
C GLY A 142 7.65 -2.74 -7.25
N VAL A 143 6.47 -2.90 -7.82
CA VAL A 143 5.34 -3.59 -7.21
C VAL A 143 4.80 -4.69 -8.12
N GLU A 144 4.21 -5.71 -7.52
CA GLU A 144 3.48 -6.77 -8.19
C GLU A 144 2.00 -6.68 -7.87
N SER A 145 1.15 -7.19 -8.75
CA SER A 145 -0.29 -7.25 -8.54
C SER A 145 -0.83 -8.61 -8.91
N ASP A 146 -1.77 -9.11 -8.12
CA ASP A 146 -2.43 -10.41 -8.34
C ASP A 146 -3.08 -10.52 -9.74
N GLY A 147 -3.47 -9.39 -10.30
CA GLY A 147 -4.03 -9.32 -11.66
C GLY A 147 -2.99 -9.40 -12.79
N LEU A 148 -1.69 -9.33 -12.46
CA LEU A 148 -0.56 -9.39 -13.42
C LEU A 148 0.52 -10.35 -12.92
N ARG A 149 0.19 -11.63 -12.83
CA ARG A 149 1.10 -12.64 -12.28
C ARG A 149 2.46 -12.64 -12.96
N GLY A 150 3.53 -12.57 -12.15
CA GLY A 150 4.91 -12.62 -12.62
C GLY A 150 5.40 -11.36 -13.33
N VAL A 151 4.69 -10.23 -13.18
CA VAL A 151 5.08 -8.95 -13.76
C VAL A 151 5.38 -7.95 -12.66
N VAL A 152 6.62 -7.49 -12.58
CA VAL A 152 7.01 -6.37 -11.73
C VAL A 152 6.72 -5.06 -12.48
N LEU A 153 5.91 -4.21 -11.86
CA LEU A 153 5.68 -2.84 -12.29
C LEU A 153 6.80 -1.97 -11.69
N LYS A 154 7.81 -1.68 -12.47
CA LYS A 154 9.05 -1.05 -12.00
C LYS A 154 8.87 0.42 -11.67
N TRP A 155 9.61 0.90 -10.67
CA TRP A 155 9.60 2.31 -10.24
C TRP A 155 9.93 3.27 -11.38
N GLU A 156 10.92 2.93 -12.22
CA GLU A 156 11.33 3.73 -13.38
C GLU A 156 10.18 4.00 -14.36
N ILE A 157 9.26 3.03 -14.52
CA ILE A 157 8.12 3.18 -15.44
C ILE A 157 7.06 4.08 -14.81
N PHE A 158 6.79 3.98 -13.49
CA PHE A 158 5.93 4.93 -12.80
C PHE A 158 6.44 6.36 -12.94
N ASP A 159 7.75 6.56 -12.75
CA ASP A 159 8.42 7.85 -12.85
C ASP A 159 8.28 8.44 -14.28
N ALA A 160 8.54 7.62 -15.28
CA ALA A 160 8.40 8.02 -16.68
C ALA A 160 6.96 8.39 -17.05
N ILE A 161 5.95 7.64 -16.54
CA ILE A 161 4.54 7.94 -16.78
C ILE A 161 4.18 9.32 -16.19
N VAL A 162 4.57 9.60 -14.95
CA VAL A 162 4.28 10.87 -14.29
C VAL A 162 4.97 12.03 -15.03
N LYS A 163 6.25 11.89 -15.34
CA LYS A 163 7.00 12.90 -16.12
C LYS A 163 6.38 13.15 -17.50
N LYS A 164 6.00 12.09 -18.21
CA LYS A 164 5.30 12.20 -19.50
C LYS A 164 3.94 12.89 -19.35
N ALA A 165 3.15 12.55 -18.34
CA ALA A 165 1.87 13.20 -18.08
C ALA A 165 2.05 14.70 -17.78
N ILE A 166 3.06 15.08 -17.00
CA ILE A 166 3.41 16.49 -16.74
C ILE A 166 3.76 17.21 -18.05
N SER A 167 4.60 16.62 -18.90
CA SER A 167 4.98 17.21 -20.19
C SER A 167 3.80 17.41 -21.14
N LEU A 168 2.71 16.63 -20.94
CA LEU A 168 1.45 16.76 -21.68
C LEU A 168 0.44 17.74 -21.01
N GLY A 169 0.90 18.55 -20.06
CA GLY A 169 0.04 19.49 -19.33
C GLY A 169 -0.74 18.86 -18.17
N GLY A 170 -0.27 17.74 -17.64
CA GLY A 170 -0.84 17.07 -16.47
C GLY A 170 -1.93 16.05 -16.79
N LYS A 171 -2.31 15.86 -18.06
CA LYS A 171 -3.34 14.89 -18.46
C LYS A 171 -2.77 13.88 -19.46
N MET A 172 -3.02 12.58 -19.20
CA MET A 172 -2.59 11.50 -20.09
C MET A 172 -3.66 10.42 -20.20
N TYR A 173 -4.02 10.01 -21.43
CA TYR A 173 -4.95 8.90 -21.65
C TYR A 173 -4.29 7.56 -21.38
N ARG A 174 -5.08 6.56 -20.94
CA ARG A 174 -4.54 5.24 -20.62
C ARG A 174 -4.23 4.40 -21.86
N GLY A 175 -5.10 4.41 -22.84
CA GLY A 175 -4.99 3.58 -24.06
C GLY A 175 -5.58 2.17 -23.91
N ASP A 176 -5.96 1.73 -22.70
CA ASP A 176 -6.44 0.38 -22.40
C ASP A 176 -7.70 -0.02 -23.19
N SER A 177 -8.65 0.92 -23.39
CA SER A 177 -9.86 0.69 -24.15
C SER A 177 -9.57 0.55 -25.65
N ALA A 178 -8.69 1.40 -26.19
CA ALA A 178 -8.27 1.32 -27.58
C ALA A 178 -7.53 0.00 -27.87
N ALA A 179 -6.61 -0.38 -27.00
CA ALA A 179 -5.87 -1.65 -27.08
C ALA A 179 -6.82 -2.86 -26.99
N GLN A 180 -7.86 -2.79 -26.14
CA GLN A 180 -8.88 -3.83 -26.04
C GLN A 180 -9.66 -4.00 -27.35
N ASN A 181 -9.92 -2.91 -28.05
CA ASN A 181 -10.62 -2.89 -29.32
C ASN A 181 -9.73 -3.18 -30.53
N GLY A 182 -8.47 -3.58 -30.30
CA GLY A 182 -7.53 -4.00 -31.33
C GLY A 182 -6.76 -2.86 -32.00
N ALA A 183 -6.81 -1.64 -31.47
CA ALA A 183 -5.99 -0.52 -31.96
C ALA A 183 -4.51 -0.85 -31.88
N ARG A 184 -3.75 -0.33 -32.86
CA ARG A 184 -2.31 -0.52 -32.97
C ARG A 184 -1.57 0.69 -32.41
N ILE A 185 -0.40 0.46 -31.84
CA ILE A 185 0.48 1.53 -31.36
C ILE A 185 0.74 2.54 -32.46
N GLY A 186 0.56 3.82 -32.16
CA GLY A 186 0.73 4.94 -33.10
C GLY A 186 -0.52 5.31 -33.90
N SER A 187 -1.64 4.57 -33.74
CA SER A 187 -2.95 5.03 -34.25
C SER A 187 -3.48 6.21 -33.43
N ASP A 188 -4.46 6.94 -33.96
CA ASP A 188 -5.09 8.09 -33.27
C ASP A 188 -5.70 7.69 -31.91
N GLU A 189 -6.20 6.47 -31.79
CA GLU A 189 -6.86 5.94 -30.58
C GLU A 189 -5.82 5.40 -29.57
N LEU A 190 -4.68 4.93 -30.02
CA LEU A 190 -3.58 4.38 -29.23
C LEU A 190 -2.26 5.09 -29.58
N SER A 191 -2.24 6.40 -29.41
CA SER A 191 -1.07 7.23 -29.70
C SER A 191 0.06 6.97 -28.70
N LEU A 192 1.28 7.40 -29.03
CA LEU A 192 2.46 7.34 -28.16
C LEU A 192 2.32 8.25 -26.92
N ASP A 193 1.31 9.11 -26.88
CA ASP A 193 0.98 9.94 -25.72
C ASP A 193 -0.09 9.28 -24.80
N THR A 194 -0.44 8.03 -25.05
CA THR A 194 -1.19 7.20 -24.10
C THR A 194 -0.25 6.39 -23.21
N ILE A 195 -0.67 6.05 -21.99
CA ILE A 195 0.17 5.25 -21.06
C ILE A 195 0.58 3.93 -21.73
N ASP A 196 -0.37 3.15 -22.27
CA ASP A 196 -0.07 1.87 -22.88
C ASP A 196 0.79 1.99 -24.15
N GLY A 197 0.55 3.00 -24.99
CA GLY A 197 1.39 3.29 -26.16
C GLY A 197 2.82 3.66 -25.74
N PHE A 198 2.96 4.60 -24.84
CA PHE A 198 4.24 5.10 -24.33
C PHE A 198 5.09 4.00 -23.68
N ILE A 199 4.53 3.28 -22.69
CA ILE A 199 5.32 2.25 -22.00
C ILE A 199 5.68 1.08 -22.90
N SER A 200 4.84 0.74 -23.88
CA SER A 200 5.12 -0.35 -24.82
C SER A 200 6.31 -0.06 -25.71
N THR A 201 6.44 1.18 -26.18
CA THR A 201 7.55 1.59 -27.03
C THR A 201 8.83 1.84 -26.23
N GLU A 202 8.75 2.58 -25.13
CA GLU A 202 9.93 3.00 -24.37
C GLU A 202 10.54 1.89 -23.52
N PHE A 203 9.71 0.97 -22.96
CA PHE A 203 10.18 -0.01 -21.98
C PHE A 203 10.03 -1.47 -22.42
N TYR A 204 9.13 -1.75 -23.37
CA TYR A 204 8.84 -3.15 -23.76
C TYR A 204 9.23 -3.46 -25.20
N GLY A 205 9.90 -2.52 -25.89
CA GLY A 205 10.48 -2.74 -27.22
C GLY A 205 9.47 -2.91 -28.36
N ALA A 206 8.19 -2.57 -28.13
CA ALA A 206 7.17 -2.59 -29.16
C ALA A 206 7.39 -1.45 -30.17
N LYS A 207 6.94 -1.63 -31.40
CA LYS A 207 7.07 -0.66 -32.49
C LYS A 207 5.69 -0.11 -32.87
N VAL A 208 5.69 1.04 -33.52
CA VAL A 208 4.48 1.57 -34.18
C VAL A 208 3.91 0.51 -35.13
N GLY A 209 2.61 0.25 -35.00
CA GLY A 209 1.91 -0.81 -35.72
C GLY A 209 1.76 -2.14 -34.94
N ASP A 210 2.48 -2.32 -33.85
CA ASP A 210 2.35 -3.50 -33.00
C ASP A 210 1.10 -3.43 -32.10
N THR A 211 0.74 -4.56 -31.52
CA THR A 211 -0.21 -4.62 -30.40
C THR A 211 0.48 -4.24 -29.10
N THR A 212 -0.29 -3.75 -28.12
CA THR A 212 0.25 -3.41 -26.80
C THR A 212 -0.29 -4.31 -25.71
N LEU A 213 0.47 -4.42 -24.61
CA LEU A 213 0.04 -5.03 -23.34
C LEU A 213 -0.72 -3.99 -22.53
N ARG A 214 -1.94 -4.30 -22.08
CA ARG A 214 -2.80 -3.39 -21.30
C ARG A 214 -2.36 -3.35 -19.84
N ARG A 215 -1.39 -2.51 -19.50
CA ARG A 215 -0.84 -2.33 -18.16
C ARG A 215 -1.22 -1.02 -17.51
N SER A 216 -1.74 -0.05 -18.29
CA SER A 216 -2.11 1.28 -17.82
C SER A 216 -3.10 1.27 -16.66
N THR A 217 -4.02 0.29 -16.60
CA THR A 217 -4.96 0.13 -15.47
C THR A 217 -4.23 -0.03 -14.14
N TYR A 218 -3.16 -0.80 -14.11
CA TYR A 218 -2.38 -1.06 -12.90
C TYR A 218 -1.52 0.14 -12.52
N TYR A 219 -0.77 0.71 -13.46
CA TYR A 219 0.01 1.92 -13.23
C TYR A 219 -0.86 3.08 -12.73
N SER A 220 -1.96 3.37 -13.44
CA SER A 220 -2.87 4.44 -13.06
C SER A 220 -3.59 4.19 -11.74
N GLY A 221 -3.97 2.94 -11.46
CA GLY A 221 -4.61 2.55 -10.21
C GLY A 221 -3.70 2.72 -8.99
N ILE A 222 -2.43 2.33 -9.11
CA ILE A 222 -1.44 2.45 -8.02
C ILE A 222 -1.05 3.92 -7.80
N LEU A 223 -0.86 4.70 -8.88
CA LEU A 223 -0.63 6.14 -8.78
C LEU A 223 -1.81 6.88 -8.14
N ALA A 224 -3.05 6.48 -8.47
CA ALA A 224 -4.25 7.03 -7.85
C ALA A 224 -4.39 6.61 -6.38
N TRP A 225 -4.04 5.37 -6.04
CA TRP A 225 -3.98 4.92 -4.65
C TRP A 225 -2.98 5.78 -3.83
N ALA A 226 -1.85 6.12 -4.42
CA ALA A 226 -0.86 7.00 -3.79
C ALA A 226 -1.26 8.48 -3.77
N ASN A 227 -2.39 8.85 -4.36
CA ASN A 227 -2.85 10.23 -4.49
C ASN A 227 -1.91 11.12 -5.33
N ILE A 228 -1.17 10.52 -6.25
CA ILE A 228 -0.28 11.24 -7.19
C ILE A 228 -1.09 11.72 -8.40
N VAL A 229 -2.08 10.93 -8.80
CA VAL A 229 -2.98 11.26 -9.91
C VAL A 229 -4.44 11.00 -9.52
N GLU A 230 -5.35 11.64 -10.22
CA GLU A 230 -6.76 11.25 -10.27
C GLU A 230 -7.00 10.39 -11.50
N ASN A 231 -7.80 9.32 -11.36
CA ASN A 231 -8.11 8.39 -12.43
C ASN A 231 -9.54 8.58 -12.91
N HIS A 232 -9.72 8.93 -14.16
CA HIS A 232 -11.00 9.34 -14.74
C HIS A 232 -11.47 8.38 -15.83
N ARG A 233 -12.81 8.38 -16.05
CA ARG A 233 -13.43 7.80 -17.25
C ARG A 233 -13.72 8.90 -18.25
N SER A 234 -13.61 8.59 -19.54
CA SER A 234 -14.17 9.41 -20.58
C SER A 234 -15.10 8.60 -21.48
N GLN A 235 -16.10 9.26 -22.05
CA GLN A 235 -16.92 8.68 -23.11
C GLN A 235 -16.09 8.62 -24.39
N GLY A 236 -16.00 7.45 -25.03
CA GLY A 236 -15.36 7.24 -26.32
C GLY A 236 -13.87 6.86 -26.28
N ARG A 237 -13.00 7.61 -25.57
CA ARG A 237 -11.55 7.38 -25.57
C ARG A 237 -10.99 6.51 -24.44
N GLY A 238 -11.86 5.98 -23.57
CA GLY A 238 -11.43 5.21 -22.40
C GLY A 238 -10.99 6.09 -21.22
N GLY A 239 -10.19 5.53 -20.30
CA GLY A 239 -9.76 6.25 -19.11
C GLY A 239 -8.58 7.19 -19.37
N PHE A 240 -8.41 8.17 -18.48
CA PHE A 240 -7.23 9.05 -18.44
C PHE A 240 -6.87 9.37 -16.98
N ILE A 241 -5.67 9.85 -16.79
CA ILE A 241 -5.18 10.37 -15.50
C ILE A 241 -4.99 11.88 -15.58
N THR A 242 -5.14 12.55 -14.44
CA THR A 242 -4.68 13.92 -14.22
C THR A 242 -3.71 13.94 -13.05
N VAL A 243 -2.55 14.55 -13.22
CA VAL A 243 -1.53 14.67 -12.17
C VAL A 243 -2.00 15.69 -11.15
N ASN A 244 -1.92 15.35 -9.86
CA ASN A 244 -2.29 16.26 -8.79
C ASN A 244 -1.35 17.48 -8.74
N PRO A 245 -1.87 18.69 -8.43
CA PRO A 245 -1.09 19.94 -8.50
C PRO A 245 0.23 19.93 -7.70
N GLU A 246 0.28 19.21 -6.59
CA GLU A 246 1.49 19.11 -5.75
C GLU A 246 2.66 18.37 -6.42
N PHE A 247 2.39 17.60 -7.48
CA PHE A 247 3.39 16.85 -8.26
C PHE A 247 3.61 17.45 -9.67
N MET A 248 2.90 18.53 -10.01
CA MET A 248 3.03 19.18 -11.34
C MET A 248 4.33 19.98 -11.49
N ASN A 249 4.88 20.50 -10.40
CA ASN A 249 6.17 21.17 -10.43
C ASN A 249 7.24 20.07 -10.38
N GLY A 250 8.00 19.93 -11.46
CA GLY A 250 9.16 19.05 -11.49
C GLY A 250 10.17 19.42 -10.40
N ASP A 251 11.16 18.56 -10.19
CA ASP A 251 12.24 18.69 -9.21
C ASP A 251 13.14 19.92 -9.49
N ASP A 252 12.55 21.11 -9.54
CA ASP A 252 13.27 22.37 -9.56
C ASP A 252 13.35 22.88 -8.11
N ASP A 253 14.28 22.27 -7.32
CA ASP A 253 15.02 22.89 -6.21
C ASP A 253 16.25 22.03 -5.85
#